data_430715c309470adcb14bd48cf52f6fc7
#
_entry.id   430715c309470adcb14bd48cf52f6fc7
#
_cell.length_a   1.000
_cell.length_b   1.000
_cell.length_c   1.000
_cell.angle_alpha   90.00
_cell.angle_beta   90.00
_cell.angle_gamma   90.00
#
_symmetry.space_group_name_H-M   'P 1'
#
loop_
_entity.id
_entity.type
_entity.pdbx_description
1 polymer ?
#
loop_
_entity_poly.entity_id
_entity_poly.type
_entity_poly.pdbx_seq_one_letter_code
_entity_poly.pdbx_strand_id
1 'polypeptide(L)'
;MGDPKSQARSRRDFLNRGYYAPLRDAMVELVRKQVSGRAASTNGPMTLLDICCGEGYYTSAMGAVPGVDAYGFDLGKEMVRLAAKRGDAAYFVANMKDIPAADGAFDMVTELFAPFNEREFARVLAPEGSLYTVVPGARHLFGLKEVLYDTPYLNDEKLPKTTELELVGMQRVSANITLQTQADIEAVFQMTPYYYRTRPSDKERLANLDTLQTDIDFIIAEYRH
;
A
#
# COMPACT_ATOMS: atom_id res chain seq x y z
N MET A 1 -15.35 5.48 -6.98
CA MET A 1 -16.26 5.68 -5.84
C MET A 1 -15.41 5.39 -4.61
N GLY A 2 -15.20 6.36 -3.71
CA GLY A 2 -14.33 6.18 -2.54
C GLY A 2 -15.00 5.28 -1.49
N ASP A 3 -14.18 4.67 -0.64
CA ASP A 3 -14.66 3.81 0.47
C ASP A 3 -15.66 4.57 1.36
N PRO A 4 -16.73 3.93 1.84
CA PRO A 4 -17.61 4.51 2.84
C PRO A 4 -16.83 4.96 4.08
N LYS A 5 -17.28 6.03 4.75
CA LYS A 5 -16.58 6.59 5.93
C LYS A 5 -16.31 5.55 7.04
N SER A 6 -17.18 4.55 7.19
CA SER A 6 -17.01 3.46 8.16
C SER A 6 -15.84 2.57 7.80
N GLN A 7 -15.69 2.19 6.52
CA GLN A 7 -14.58 1.35 6.04
C GLN A 7 -13.24 2.09 6.15
N ALA A 8 -13.21 3.39 5.86
CA ALA A 8 -11.99 4.19 6.03
C ALA A 8 -11.50 4.19 7.48
N ARG A 9 -12.41 4.27 8.45
CA ARG A 9 -12.07 4.21 9.87
C ARG A 9 -11.62 2.81 10.29
N SER A 10 -12.35 1.77 9.92
CA SER A 10 -11.95 0.37 10.20
C SER A 10 -10.56 0.06 9.66
N ARG A 11 -10.25 0.48 8.42
CA ARG A 11 -8.92 0.35 7.83
C ARG A 11 -7.86 1.05 8.67
N ARG A 12 -8.10 2.32 9.05
CA ARG A 12 -7.19 3.09 9.88
C ARG A 12 -6.92 2.42 11.23
N ASP A 13 -7.98 1.97 11.91
CA ASP A 13 -7.88 1.34 13.21
C ASP A 13 -7.09 0.03 13.11
N PHE A 14 -7.36 -0.79 12.08
CA PHE A 14 -6.62 -2.01 11.78
C PHE A 14 -5.12 -1.74 11.54
N LEU A 15 -4.80 -0.77 10.67
CA LEU A 15 -3.41 -0.43 10.36
C LEU A 15 -2.68 0.13 11.59
N ASN A 16 -3.35 0.94 12.41
CA ASN A 16 -2.79 1.50 13.65
C ASN A 16 -2.49 0.44 14.71
N ARG A 17 -3.13 -0.73 14.66
CA ARG A 17 -2.77 -1.87 15.52
C ARG A 17 -1.48 -2.57 15.10
N GLY A 18 -0.89 -2.17 13.97
CA GLY A 18 0.43 -2.61 13.53
C GLY A 18 0.48 -3.96 12.84
N TYR A 19 -0.65 -4.56 12.47
CA TYR A 19 -0.65 -5.83 11.75
C TYR A 19 0.14 -5.79 10.44
N TYR A 20 0.18 -4.63 9.77
CA TYR A 20 0.97 -4.41 8.54
C TYR A 20 2.26 -3.61 8.79
N ALA A 21 2.70 -3.51 10.05
CA ALA A 21 3.98 -2.86 10.38
C ALA A 21 5.18 -3.47 9.64
N PRO A 22 5.30 -4.79 9.43
CA PRO A 22 6.41 -5.34 8.66
C PRO A 22 6.54 -4.76 7.25
N LEU A 23 5.42 -4.55 6.55
CA LEU A 23 5.42 -3.90 5.23
C LEU A 23 5.79 -2.43 5.33
N ARG A 24 5.19 -1.69 6.28
CA ARG A 24 5.50 -0.28 6.51
C ARG A 24 7.00 -0.08 6.76
N ASP A 25 7.57 -0.90 7.63
CA ASP A 25 8.98 -0.78 8.03
C ASP A 25 9.92 -1.14 6.86
N ALA A 26 9.53 -2.11 6.02
CA ALA A 26 10.26 -2.43 4.79
C ALA A 26 10.24 -1.26 3.79
N MET A 27 9.09 -0.58 3.62
CA MET A 27 8.99 0.61 2.76
C MET A 27 9.84 1.77 3.31
N VAL A 28 9.82 2.00 4.61
CA VAL A 28 10.67 3.01 5.27
C VAL A 28 12.15 2.72 5.04
N GLU A 29 12.56 1.45 5.12
CA GLU A 29 13.96 1.07 4.87
C GLU A 29 14.38 1.28 3.41
N LEU A 30 13.47 1.03 2.44
CA LEU A 30 13.71 1.35 1.04
C LEU A 30 13.92 2.86 0.85
N VAL A 31 13.09 3.69 1.48
CA VAL A 31 13.24 5.16 1.45
C VAL A 31 14.60 5.57 2.02
N ARG A 32 15.01 5.03 3.17
CA ARG A 32 16.33 5.30 3.77
C ARG A 32 17.48 4.93 2.84
N LYS A 33 17.38 3.80 2.15
CA LYS A 33 18.39 3.36 1.17
C LYS A 33 18.46 4.32 -0.02
N GLN A 34 17.32 4.77 -0.54
CA GLN A 34 17.26 5.73 -1.63
C GLN A 34 17.89 7.08 -1.21
N VAL A 35 17.52 7.60 -0.03
CA VAL A 35 18.12 8.84 0.51
C VAL A 35 19.64 8.70 0.66
N SER A 36 20.11 7.58 1.24
CA SER A 36 21.54 7.33 1.46
C SER A 36 22.32 7.12 0.17
N GLY A 37 21.69 6.60 -0.88
CA GLY A 37 22.30 6.36 -2.19
C GLY A 37 22.37 7.58 -3.10
N ARG A 38 21.71 8.70 -2.74
CA ARG A 38 21.74 9.93 -3.54
C ARG A 38 23.15 10.52 -3.57
N ALA A 39 23.54 10.98 -4.78
CA ALA A 39 24.83 11.65 -4.92
C ALA A 39 24.88 12.94 -4.09
N ALA A 40 26.02 13.25 -3.50
CA ALA A 40 26.22 14.48 -2.72
C ALA A 40 25.99 15.77 -3.54
N SER A 41 25.94 15.66 -4.87
CA SER A 41 25.65 16.76 -5.78
C SER A 41 24.14 17.04 -5.98
N THR A 42 23.26 16.18 -5.50
CA THR A 42 21.80 16.44 -5.56
C THR A 42 21.41 17.43 -4.47
N ASN A 43 21.01 18.62 -4.89
CA ASN A 43 20.54 19.67 -3.99
C ASN A 43 19.09 19.40 -3.55
N GLY A 44 18.84 19.44 -2.25
CA GLY A 44 17.50 19.35 -1.68
C GLY A 44 17.07 17.95 -1.26
N PRO A 45 15.88 17.84 -0.62
CA PRO A 45 15.32 16.59 -0.17
C PRO A 45 14.93 15.68 -1.35
N MET A 46 14.84 14.38 -1.10
CA MET A 46 14.27 13.41 -2.04
C MET A 46 12.76 13.60 -2.13
N THR A 47 12.24 13.75 -3.33
CA THR A 47 10.79 13.86 -3.55
C THR A 47 10.15 12.48 -3.68
N LEU A 48 9.10 12.23 -2.87
CA LEU A 48 8.37 10.97 -2.85
C LEU A 48 6.88 11.22 -3.11
N LEU A 49 6.29 10.45 -4.03
CA LEU A 49 4.85 10.42 -4.28
C LEU A 49 4.26 9.06 -3.92
N ASP A 50 3.28 9.05 -3.02
CA ASP A 50 2.49 7.85 -2.70
C ASP A 50 1.12 7.93 -3.37
N ILE A 51 0.90 7.04 -4.35
CA ILE A 51 -0.27 7.01 -5.22
C ILE A 51 -1.39 6.21 -4.57
N CYS A 52 -2.61 6.77 -4.53
CA CYS A 52 -3.75 6.18 -3.85
C CYS A 52 -3.45 5.88 -2.37
N CYS A 53 -2.81 6.85 -1.70
CA CYS A 53 -2.25 6.75 -0.36
C CYS A 53 -3.26 6.38 0.75
N GLY A 54 -4.54 6.35 0.44
CA GLY A 54 -5.59 6.09 1.40
C GLY A 54 -5.57 7.09 2.56
N GLU A 55 -5.57 6.60 3.79
CA GLU A 55 -5.52 7.40 5.01
C GLU A 55 -4.09 7.75 5.47
N GLY A 56 -3.07 7.53 4.61
CA GLY A 56 -1.70 7.99 4.78
C GLY A 56 -0.81 7.15 5.71
N TYR A 57 -1.17 5.91 6.02
CA TYR A 57 -0.41 5.04 6.94
C TYR A 57 1.05 4.82 6.50
N TYR A 58 1.24 4.50 5.23
CA TYR A 58 2.56 4.29 4.66
C TYR A 58 3.24 5.62 4.34
N THR A 59 2.51 6.54 3.72
CA THR A 59 3.01 7.86 3.31
C THR A 59 3.62 8.64 4.46
N SER A 60 2.92 8.74 5.60
CA SER A 60 3.41 9.43 6.79
C SER A 60 4.69 8.78 7.33
N ALA A 61 4.74 7.43 7.38
CA ALA A 61 5.93 6.73 7.86
C ALA A 61 7.15 6.93 6.94
N MET A 62 6.94 6.94 5.63
CA MET A 62 7.98 7.22 4.63
C MET A 62 8.42 8.68 4.68
N GLY A 63 7.47 9.62 4.82
CA GLY A 63 7.75 11.06 4.92
C GLY A 63 8.48 11.47 6.20
N ALA A 64 8.35 10.69 7.27
CA ALA A 64 9.10 10.92 8.52
C ALA A 64 10.61 10.62 8.39
N VAL A 65 11.08 10.06 7.28
CA VAL A 65 12.51 9.83 7.04
C VAL A 65 13.18 11.18 6.76
N PRO A 66 14.25 11.55 7.50
CA PRO A 66 14.97 12.80 7.26
C PRO A 66 15.48 12.91 5.81
N GLY A 67 15.29 14.07 5.20
CA GLY A 67 15.71 14.33 3.82
C GLY A 67 14.69 13.90 2.76
N VAL A 68 13.43 13.67 3.15
CA VAL A 68 12.33 13.33 2.24
C VAL A 68 11.28 14.45 2.25
N ASP A 69 10.85 14.87 1.07
CA ASP A 69 9.63 15.65 0.83
C ASP A 69 8.55 14.71 0.27
N ALA A 70 7.65 14.27 1.14
CA ALA A 70 6.63 13.29 0.78
C ALA A 70 5.31 13.95 0.39
N TYR A 71 4.69 13.38 -0.61
CA TYR A 71 3.37 13.74 -1.13
C TYR A 71 2.51 12.48 -1.22
N GLY A 72 1.23 12.61 -0.89
CA GLY A 72 0.28 11.51 -1.06
C GLY A 72 -1.03 12.01 -1.63
N PHE A 73 -1.66 11.25 -2.50
CA PHE A 73 -3.00 11.57 -2.97
C PHE A 73 -3.92 10.36 -2.97
N ASP A 74 -5.20 10.64 -2.84
CA ASP A 74 -6.26 9.67 -3.00
C ASP A 74 -7.48 10.35 -3.66
N LEU A 75 -8.33 9.56 -4.32
CA LEU A 75 -9.57 10.07 -4.90
C LEU A 75 -10.61 10.39 -3.82
N GLY A 76 -10.53 9.70 -2.69
CA GLY A 76 -11.45 9.81 -1.56
C GLY A 76 -11.12 11.00 -0.66
N LYS A 77 -11.93 12.07 -0.70
CA LYS A 77 -11.76 13.28 0.15
C LYS A 77 -11.63 12.93 1.64
N GLU A 78 -12.36 11.93 2.12
CA GLU A 78 -12.31 11.52 3.53
C GLU A 78 -10.97 10.83 3.85
N MET A 79 -10.42 10.02 2.91
CA MET A 79 -9.10 9.42 3.04
C MET A 79 -8.03 10.50 3.16
N VAL A 80 -8.01 11.47 2.25
CA VAL A 80 -7.07 12.60 2.28
C VAL A 80 -7.19 13.40 3.58
N ARG A 81 -8.41 13.62 4.09
CA ARG A 81 -8.64 14.31 5.36
C ARG A 81 -8.09 13.54 6.55
N LEU A 82 -8.15 12.20 6.52
CA LEU A 82 -7.54 11.33 7.54
C LEU A 82 -6.02 11.32 7.42
N ALA A 83 -5.49 11.24 6.20
CA ALA A 83 -4.07 11.27 5.90
C ALA A 83 -3.43 12.57 6.39
N ALA A 84 -4.02 13.72 6.10
CA ALA A 84 -3.53 15.03 6.55
C ALA A 84 -3.40 15.17 8.08
N LYS A 85 -4.12 14.35 8.86
CA LYS A 85 -4.01 14.32 10.31
C LYS A 85 -2.82 13.50 10.83
N ARG A 86 -2.19 12.69 9.96
CA ARG A 86 -0.99 11.94 10.35
C ARG A 86 0.25 12.83 10.38
N GLY A 87 0.32 13.81 9.49
CA GLY A 87 1.51 14.66 9.31
C GLY A 87 2.56 14.02 8.40
N ASP A 88 3.75 14.57 8.44
CA ASP A 88 4.97 14.10 7.76
C ASP A 88 4.88 13.99 6.21
N ALA A 89 3.84 14.54 5.59
CA ALA A 89 3.65 14.63 4.15
C ALA A 89 2.61 15.67 3.77
N ALA A 90 2.62 16.12 2.52
CA ALA A 90 1.56 16.92 1.93
C ALA A 90 0.52 16.00 1.24
N TYR A 91 -0.76 16.25 1.48
CA TYR A 91 -1.83 15.40 0.96
C TYR A 91 -2.83 16.19 0.13
N PHE A 92 -3.28 15.61 -1.00
CA PHE A 92 -4.23 16.23 -1.90
C PHE A 92 -5.20 15.21 -2.52
N VAL A 93 -6.30 15.72 -3.08
CA VAL A 93 -7.28 14.88 -3.78
C VAL A 93 -6.95 14.90 -5.27
N ALA A 94 -6.70 13.73 -5.86
CA ALA A 94 -6.41 13.61 -7.29
C ALA A 94 -6.85 12.24 -7.84
N ASN A 95 -6.85 12.16 -9.17
CA ASN A 95 -7.09 10.92 -9.89
C ASN A 95 -5.75 10.40 -10.45
N MET A 96 -5.46 9.13 -10.22
CA MET A 96 -4.25 8.46 -10.75
C MET A 96 -4.18 8.39 -12.29
N LYS A 97 -5.26 8.74 -12.99
CA LYS A 97 -5.29 8.82 -14.47
C LYS A 97 -4.81 10.16 -15.01
N ASP A 98 -4.70 11.16 -14.15
CA ASP A 98 -4.27 12.52 -14.47
C ASP A 98 -3.69 13.13 -13.19
N ILE A 99 -2.42 12.81 -12.94
CA ILE A 99 -1.71 13.23 -11.73
C ILE A 99 -1.29 14.70 -11.89
N PRO A 100 -1.69 15.61 -10.98
CA PRO A 100 -1.39 17.04 -11.09
C PRO A 100 0.06 17.35 -10.69
N ALA A 101 1.00 16.80 -11.41
CA ALA A 101 2.44 16.98 -11.23
C ALA A 101 3.14 17.09 -12.60
N ALA A 102 4.28 17.78 -12.64
CA ALA A 102 5.12 17.84 -13.81
C ALA A 102 5.75 16.49 -14.16
N ASP A 103 6.18 16.32 -15.39
CA ASP A 103 6.96 15.17 -15.82
C ASP A 103 8.28 15.11 -15.03
N GLY A 104 8.66 13.93 -14.58
CA GLY A 104 9.89 13.70 -13.83
C GLY A 104 9.97 14.39 -12.46
N ALA A 105 8.83 14.70 -11.83
CA ALA A 105 8.79 15.49 -10.59
C ALA A 105 9.24 14.71 -9.34
N PHE A 106 9.24 13.37 -9.38
CA PHE A 106 9.47 12.54 -8.19
C PHE A 106 10.64 11.58 -8.35
N ASP A 107 11.56 11.62 -7.39
CA ASP A 107 12.67 10.66 -7.30
C ASP A 107 12.19 9.25 -6.92
N MET A 108 11.12 9.15 -6.15
CA MET A 108 10.51 7.91 -5.73
C MET A 108 8.98 7.99 -5.87
N VAL A 109 8.41 6.99 -6.52
CA VAL A 109 6.96 6.81 -6.62
C VAL A 109 6.59 5.50 -5.95
N THR A 110 5.52 5.49 -5.16
CA THR A 110 5.01 4.26 -4.52
C THR A 110 3.54 4.05 -4.86
N GLU A 111 3.15 2.80 -5.09
CA GLU A 111 1.78 2.35 -5.27
C GLU A 111 1.58 1.07 -4.46
N LEU A 112 0.67 1.12 -3.48
CA LEU A 112 0.39 0.01 -2.59
C LEU A 112 -1.08 -0.44 -2.75
N PHE A 113 -1.27 -1.60 -3.37
CA PHE A 113 -2.60 -2.24 -3.52
C PHE A 113 -3.62 -1.46 -4.36
N ALA A 114 -3.17 -0.53 -5.20
CA ALA A 114 -4.02 0.23 -6.09
C ALA A 114 -3.95 -0.30 -7.55
N PRO A 115 -4.83 0.14 -8.45
CA PRO A 115 -4.68 -0.16 -9.87
C PRO A 115 -3.44 0.48 -10.46
N PHE A 116 -2.73 -0.24 -11.32
CA PHE A 116 -1.51 0.23 -11.96
C PHE A 116 -1.81 1.05 -13.22
N ASN A 117 -1.19 2.21 -13.37
CA ASN A 117 -1.27 3.08 -14.56
C ASN A 117 0.15 3.48 -15.00
N GLU A 118 0.80 2.61 -15.78
CA GLU A 118 2.19 2.76 -16.20
C GLU A 118 2.49 4.15 -16.78
N ARG A 119 1.67 4.62 -17.71
CA ARG A 119 1.89 5.89 -18.41
C ARG A 119 2.03 7.08 -17.45
N GLU A 120 1.11 7.22 -16.50
CA GLU A 120 1.16 8.35 -15.55
C GLU A 120 2.27 8.16 -14.51
N PHE A 121 2.51 6.91 -14.08
CA PHE A 121 3.56 6.62 -13.11
C PHE A 121 4.96 6.84 -13.71
N ALA A 122 5.19 6.38 -14.94
CA ALA A 122 6.42 6.67 -15.68
C ALA A 122 6.59 8.16 -15.95
N ARG A 123 5.51 8.88 -16.34
CA ARG A 123 5.56 10.31 -16.61
C ARG A 123 6.03 11.14 -15.42
N VAL A 124 5.50 10.85 -14.23
CA VAL A 124 5.86 11.65 -13.02
C VAL A 124 7.16 11.20 -12.37
N LEU A 125 7.67 10.00 -12.72
CA LEU A 125 8.93 9.46 -12.20
C LEU A 125 10.11 10.18 -12.86
N ALA A 126 11.08 10.62 -12.06
CA ALA A 126 12.33 11.20 -12.55
C ALA A 126 13.14 10.14 -13.36
N PRO A 127 13.99 10.55 -14.32
CA PRO A 127 14.77 9.61 -15.15
C PRO A 127 15.59 8.60 -14.34
N GLU A 128 16.17 9.02 -13.22
CA GLU A 128 16.95 8.17 -12.31
C GLU A 128 16.12 7.70 -11.10
N GLY A 129 14.80 7.88 -11.14
CA GLY A 129 13.88 7.55 -10.07
C GLY A 129 13.54 6.06 -10.00
N SER A 130 12.93 5.67 -8.89
CA SER A 130 12.43 4.30 -8.69
C SER A 130 10.93 4.30 -8.38
N LEU A 131 10.19 3.45 -9.07
CA LEU A 131 8.80 3.14 -8.78
C LEU A 131 8.72 1.83 -8.00
N TYR A 132 8.06 1.86 -6.85
CA TYR A 132 7.80 0.66 -6.05
C TYR A 132 6.31 0.34 -6.07
N THR A 133 5.95 -0.87 -6.48
CA THR A 133 4.58 -1.40 -6.35
C THR A 133 4.54 -2.51 -5.33
N VAL A 134 3.42 -2.61 -4.60
CA VAL A 134 3.20 -3.67 -3.62
C VAL A 134 1.97 -4.47 -4.00
N VAL A 135 2.18 -5.76 -4.19
CA VAL A 135 1.10 -6.72 -4.46
C VAL A 135 1.04 -7.79 -3.38
N PRO A 136 -0.14 -8.40 -3.13
CA PRO A 136 -0.24 -9.52 -2.22
C PRO A 136 0.51 -10.74 -2.76
N GLY A 137 1.30 -11.38 -1.90
CA GLY A 137 1.93 -12.67 -2.19
C GLY A 137 0.95 -13.83 -2.09
N ALA A 138 1.42 -15.02 -2.46
CA ALA A 138 0.59 -16.23 -2.56
C ALA A 138 -0.18 -16.55 -1.27
N ARG A 139 0.46 -16.40 -0.12
CA ARG A 139 -0.12 -16.74 1.18
C ARG A 139 -0.79 -15.56 1.90
N HIS A 140 -0.84 -14.38 1.28
CA HIS A 140 -1.44 -13.21 1.94
C HIS A 140 -2.88 -13.48 2.38
N LEU A 141 -3.14 -13.37 3.68
CA LEU A 141 -4.41 -13.64 4.36
C LEU A 141 -4.96 -15.05 4.09
N PHE A 142 -4.08 -16.06 3.98
CA PHE A 142 -4.51 -17.42 3.70
C PHE A 142 -5.40 -17.99 4.81
N GLY A 143 -5.12 -17.68 6.08
CA GLY A 143 -5.98 -18.10 7.21
C GLY A 143 -7.43 -17.61 7.11
N LEU A 144 -7.68 -16.42 6.54
CA LEU A 144 -9.05 -15.98 6.22
C LEU A 144 -9.71 -16.90 5.20
N LYS A 145 -8.97 -17.32 4.17
CA LYS A 145 -9.50 -18.19 3.12
C LYS A 145 -9.77 -19.60 3.63
N GLU A 146 -8.99 -20.10 4.58
CA GLU A 146 -9.22 -21.39 5.23
C GLU A 146 -10.53 -21.43 6.01
N VAL A 147 -10.94 -20.29 6.58
CA VAL A 147 -12.24 -20.18 7.25
C VAL A 147 -13.39 -20.00 6.25
N LEU A 148 -13.17 -19.16 5.23
CA LEU A 148 -14.23 -18.79 4.28
C LEU A 148 -14.58 -19.88 3.29
N TYR A 149 -13.61 -20.69 2.85
CA TYR A 149 -13.77 -21.59 1.71
C TYR A 149 -13.47 -23.04 2.09
N ASP A 150 -14.31 -23.96 1.64
CA ASP A 150 -14.10 -25.40 1.81
C ASP A 150 -12.84 -25.89 1.05
N THR A 151 -12.46 -25.21 -0.02
CA THR A 151 -11.22 -25.43 -0.76
C THR A 151 -10.47 -24.10 -0.87
N PRO A 152 -9.62 -23.74 0.09
CA PRO A 152 -8.86 -22.52 0.05
C PRO A 152 -7.82 -22.54 -1.07
N TYR A 153 -7.56 -21.38 -1.67
CA TYR A 153 -6.64 -21.21 -2.78
C TYR A 153 -5.62 -20.10 -2.52
N LEU A 154 -4.42 -20.26 -3.04
CA LEU A 154 -3.38 -19.24 -2.98
C LEU A 154 -3.72 -18.04 -3.89
N ASN A 155 -3.19 -16.85 -3.56
CA ASN A 155 -3.30 -15.71 -4.46
C ASN A 155 -2.39 -15.91 -5.68
N ASP A 156 -2.80 -15.37 -6.82
CA ASP A 156 -1.92 -15.19 -7.96
C ASP A 156 -0.95 -14.04 -7.68
N GLU A 157 0.34 -14.30 -7.76
CA GLU A 157 1.39 -13.28 -7.63
C GLU A 157 1.58 -12.54 -8.96
N LYS A 158 0.62 -11.66 -9.30
CA LYS A 158 0.63 -10.94 -10.57
C LYS A 158 1.27 -9.56 -10.40
N LEU A 159 2.49 -9.42 -10.89
CA LEU A 159 3.12 -8.13 -11.06
C LEU A 159 2.57 -7.39 -12.29
N PRO A 160 2.51 -6.05 -12.28
CA PRO A 160 2.21 -5.28 -13.46
C PRO A 160 3.16 -5.61 -14.62
N LYS A 161 2.58 -5.80 -15.80
CA LYS A 161 3.36 -5.88 -17.05
C LYS A 161 3.59 -4.47 -17.54
N THR A 162 4.83 -4.16 -17.86
CA THR A 162 5.30 -2.83 -18.23
C THR A 162 5.92 -2.84 -19.62
N THR A 163 5.89 -1.69 -20.29
CA THR A 163 6.47 -1.45 -21.62
C THR A 163 7.41 -0.24 -21.61
N GLU A 164 7.23 0.69 -20.69
CA GLU A 164 8.02 1.91 -20.52
C GLU A 164 8.98 1.80 -19.33
N LEU A 165 8.69 0.90 -18.38
CA LEU A 165 9.48 0.69 -17.18
C LEU A 165 10.02 -0.74 -17.12
N GLU A 166 11.23 -0.90 -16.60
CA GLU A 166 11.89 -2.19 -16.41
C GLU A 166 11.81 -2.65 -14.95
N LEU A 167 11.45 -3.92 -14.72
CA LEU A 167 11.51 -4.55 -13.40
C LEU A 167 12.97 -4.82 -13.04
N VAL A 168 13.51 -4.10 -12.06
CA VAL A 168 14.92 -4.19 -11.66
C VAL A 168 15.15 -4.89 -10.33
N GLY A 169 14.10 -5.08 -9.53
CA GLY A 169 14.24 -5.74 -8.24
C GLY A 169 12.92 -6.21 -7.64
N MET A 170 13.03 -7.19 -6.74
CA MET A 170 11.89 -7.66 -5.95
C MET A 170 12.34 -7.99 -4.53
N GLN A 171 11.47 -7.69 -3.56
CA GLN A 171 11.61 -8.05 -2.16
C GLN A 171 10.31 -8.66 -1.64
N ARG A 172 10.39 -9.76 -0.89
CA ARG A 172 9.25 -10.35 -0.19
C ARG A 172 9.26 -9.95 1.27
N VAL A 173 8.08 -9.57 1.77
CA VAL A 173 7.83 -9.28 3.17
C VAL A 173 6.73 -10.20 3.65
N SER A 174 7.03 -11.09 4.58
CA SER A 174 6.05 -12.03 5.12
C SER A 174 6.19 -12.18 6.63
N ALA A 175 5.06 -12.35 7.29
CA ALA A 175 4.99 -12.66 8.72
C ALA A 175 3.69 -13.40 9.02
N ASN A 176 3.71 -14.19 10.10
CA ASN A 176 2.48 -14.72 10.67
C ASN A 176 1.95 -13.74 11.72
N ILE A 177 0.67 -13.41 11.65
CA ILE A 177 0.00 -12.49 12.56
C ILE A 177 -1.19 -13.17 13.22
N THR A 178 -1.53 -12.72 14.42
CA THR A 178 -2.77 -13.13 15.11
C THR A 178 -3.67 -11.90 15.24
N LEU A 179 -4.79 -11.90 14.53
CA LEU A 179 -5.86 -10.93 14.71
C LEU A 179 -6.52 -11.19 16.05
N GLN A 180 -6.50 -10.20 16.94
CA GLN A 180 -6.82 -10.38 18.36
C GLN A 180 -8.30 -10.22 18.69
N THR A 181 -9.08 -9.68 17.75
CA THR A 181 -10.50 -9.43 17.97
C THR A 181 -11.31 -9.69 16.70
N GLN A 182 -12.59 -10.02 16.87
CA GLN A 182 -13.54 -10.12 15.75
C GLN A 182 -13.58 -8.85 14.90
N ALA A 183 -13.46 -7.67 15.53
CA ALA A 183 -13.40 -6.40 14.82
C ALA A 183 -12.17 -6.28 13.89
N ASP A 184 -11.02 -6.85 14.27
CA ASP A 184 -9.83 -6.89 13.41
C ASP A 184 -10.02 -7.83 12.23
N ILE A 185 -10.65 -8.99 12.48
CA ILE A 185 -10.96 -9.98 11.44
C ILE A 185 -11.89 -9.35 10.40
N GLU A 186 -12.95 -8.70 10.84
CA GLU A 186 -13.89 -8.01 9.95
C GLU A 186 -13.22 -6.85 9.20
N ALA A 187 -12.41 -6.04 9.89
CA ALA A 187 -11.71 -4.92 9.28
C ALA A 187 -10.79 -5.36 8.14
N VAL A 188 -9.93 -6.37 8.36
CA VAL A 188 -9.05 -6.88 7.30
C VAL A 188 -9.83 -7.56 6.19
N PHE A 189 -10.89 -8.29 6.50
CA PHE A 189 -11.75 -8.90 5.49
C PHE A 189 -12.39 -7.87 4.57
N GLN A 190 -12.89 -6.76 5.11
CA GLN A 190 -13.44 -5.63 4.33
C GLN A 190 -12.40 -4.96 3.41
N MET A 191 -11.12 -5.08 3.72
CA MET A 191 -10.03 -4.56 2.89
C MET A 191 -9.72 -5.47 1.69
N THR A 192 -10.29 -6.68 1.64
CA THR A 192 -10.02 -7.64 0.57
C THR A 192 -10.98 -7.52 -0.61
N PRO A 193 -10.54 -7.82 -1.85
CA PRO A 193 -11.42 -7.79 -3.01
C PRO A 193 -12.50 -8.88 -3.00
N TYR A 194 -12.33 -9.92 -2.20
CA TYR A 194 -13.31 -11.00 -2.09
C TYR A 194 -14.41 -10.72 -1.07
N TYR A 195 -14.31 -9.68 -0.25
CA TYR A 195 -15.39 -9.25 0.65
C TYR A 195 -16.76 -9.15 -0.03
N TYR A 196 -16.78 -8.54 -1.22
CA TYR A 196 -18.02 -8.35 -2.00
C TYR A 196 -18.48 -9.61 -2.75
N ARG A 197 -17.63 -10.62 -2.89
CA ARG A 197 -17.91 -11.87 -3.64
C ARG A 197 -18.25 -13.03 -2.73
N THR A 198 -17.94 -12.93 -1.44
CA THR A 198 -18.19 -13.98 -0.45
C THR A 198 -19.68 -14.03 -0.09
N ARG A 199 -20.23 -15.23 -0.06
CA ARG A 199 -21.64 -15.48 0.30
C ARG A 199 -21.92 -15.10 1.76
N PRO A 200 -23.14 -14.63 2.11
CA PRO A 200 -23.48 -14.32 3.49
C PRO A 200 -23.22 -15.46 4.48
N SER A 201 -23.58 -16.72 4.10
CA SER A 201 -23.34 -17.91 4.92
C SER A 201 -21.85 -18.16 5.23
N ASP A 202 -20.97 -17.85 4.28
CA ASP A 202 -19.53 -18.03 4.47
C ASP A 202 -18.94 -16.92 5.35
N LYS A 203 -19.51 -15.70 5.26
CA LYS A 203 -19.15 -14.58 6.17
C LYS A 203 -19.50 -14.88 7.62
N GLU A 204 -20.59 -15.60 7.88
CA GLU A 204 -20.99 -16.01 9.24
C GLU A 204 -19.93 -16.86 9.92
N ARG A 205 -19.12 -17.62 9.16
CA ARG A 205 -17.99 -18.39 9.72
C ARG A 205 -16.96 -17.49 10.39
N LEU A 206 -16.68 -16.30 9.80
CA LEU A 206 -15.77 -15.32 10.41
C LEU A 206 -16.38 -14.61 11.62
N ALA A 207 -17.69 -14.38 11.60
CA ALA A 207 -18.39 -13.67 12.67
C ALA A 207 -18.35 -14.40 14.03
N ASN A 208 -18.10 -15.72 14.02
CA ASN A 208 -18.03 -16.56 15.21
C ASN A 208 -16.59 -16.73 15.76
N LEU A 209 -15.61 -16.02 15.21
CA LEU A 209 -14.21 -16.09 15.65
C LEU A 209 -13.86 -14.91 16.55
N ASP A 210 -13.28 -15.21 17.71
CA ASP A 210 -12.72 -14.18 18.59
C ASP A 210 -11.31 -13.77 18.12
N THR A 211 -10.54 -14.71 17.59
CA THR A 211 -9.17 -14.51 17.10
C THR A 211 -8.95 -15.29 15.81
N LEU A 212 -7.99 -14.84 15.00
CA LEU A 212 -7.61 -15.55 13.78
C LEU A 212 -6.12 -15.41 13.51
N GLN A 213 -5.44 -16.55 13.35
CA GLN A 213 -4.07 -16.60 12.89
C GLN A 213 -4.04 -16.63 11.36
N THR A 214 -3.21 -15.76 10.74
CA THR A 214 -3.09 -15.70 9.29
C THR A 214 -1.72 -15.16 8.88
N ASP A 215 -1.34 -15.42 7.63
CA ASP A 215 -0.12 -14.86 7.07
C ASP A 215 -0.40 -13.47 6.48
N ILE A 216 0.52 -12.54 6.69
CA ILE A 216 0.72 -11.41 5.79
C ILE A 216 1.87 -11.78 4.85
N ASP A 217 1.70 -11.49 3.57
CA ASP A 217 2.64 -11.87 2.53
C ASP A 217 2.54 -10.87 1.39
N PHE A 218 3.62 -10.13 1.15
CA PHE A 218 3.67 -9.05 0.18
C PHE A 218 4.90 -9.16 -0.69
N ILE A 219 4.75 -8.77 -1.95
CA ILE A 219 5.86 -8.60 -2.88
C ILE A 219 5.97 -7.10 -3.17
N ILE A 220 7.15 -6.54 -2.90
CA ILE A 220 7.53 -5.19 -3.30
C ILE A 220 8.35 -5.34 -4.58
N ALA A 221 7.89 -4.77 -5.67
CA ALA A 221 8.59 -4.78 -6.96
C ALA A 221 9.09 -3.38 -7.28
N GLU A 222 10.35 -3.28 -7.70
CA GLU A 222 11.03 -2.04 -8.09
C GLU A 222 11.10 -1.97 -9.61
N TYR A 223 10.67 -0.83 -10.17
CA TYR A 223 10.74 -0.51 -11.59
C TYR A 223 11.52 0.79 -11.82
N ARG A 224 12.18 0.89 -12.96
CA ARG A 224 12.91 2.10 -13.42
C ARG A 224 12.69 2.32 -14.92
N HIS A 225 13.06 3.53 -15.39
CA HIS A 225 13.14 3.81 -16.82
C HIS A 225 14.23 3.01 -17.52
#